data_be6986f554f905860d8e1373a94a90a8
#
_entry.id   be6986f554f905860d8e1373a94a90a8
#
_cell.length_a   1.000
_cell.length_b   1.000
_cell.length_c   1.000
_cell.angle_alpha   90.00
_cell.angle_beta   90.00
_cell.angle_gamma   90.00
#
_symmetry.space_group_name_H-M   'P 1'
#
loop_
_entity.id
_entity.type
_entity.pdbx_description
1 polymer ?
#
loop_
_entity_poly.entity_id
_entity_poly.type
_entity_poly.pdbx_seq_one_letter_code
_entity_poly.pdbx_strand_id
1 'polypeptide(L)'
;MRRDRHIILLSLIKQLACPPNEAVIYTEALQAYNKEQKDPSARKNLPPDACLKLLPILLQYHENAVIVIDALDECSKESCSLILSDLLSILKKSKCPIKALISSRHSLEIEDRLCNFPNVSIEARDNAEDIENYVKTELTRRIENRELLRGRISVKLRQRIEEVLQRDANGM
;
A
#
# COMPACT_ATOMS: atom_id res chain seq x y z
N MET A 1 8.15 15.02 8.04
CA MET A 1 8.30 14.08 6.93
C MET A 1 9.01 12.76 7.23
N ARG A 2 9.59 12.56 8.41
CA ARG A 2 10.04 11.22 8.87
C ARG A 2 8.91 10.30 9.39
N ARG A 3 7.65 10.69 9.16
CA ARG A 3 6.49 9.97 9.75
C ARG A 3 6.13 8.70 9.01
N ASP A 4 6.31 8.66 7.69
CA ASP A 4 5.79 7.57 6.86
C ASP A 4 6.44 6.23 7.19
N ARG A 5 7.77 6.14 7.21
CA ARG A 5 8.51 4.93 7.60
C ARG A 5 8.08 4.39 8.97
N HIS A 6 8.02 5.28 9.96
CA HIS A 6 7.69 4.89 11.34
C HIS A 6 6.24 4.40 11.46
N ILE A 7 5.31 5.08 10.78
CA ILE A 7 3.88 4.70 10.76
C ILE A 7 3.71 3.33 10.11
N ILE A 8 4.40 3.05 9.00
CA ILE A 8 4.34 1.75 8.32
C ILE A 8 4.85 0.64 9.25
N LEU A 9 6.01 0.82 9.89
CA LEU A 9 6.55 -0.18 10.82
C LEU A 9 5.62 -0.44 12.00
N LEU A 10 5.03 0.61 12.59
CA LEU A 10 4.05 0.47 13.66
C LEU A 10 2.77 -0.22 13.19
N SER A 11 2.32 0.06 11.96
CA SER A 11 1.15 -0.59 11.36
C SER A 11 1.37 -2.08 11.19
N LEU A 12 2.53 -2.49 10.70
CA LEU A 12 2.91 -3.91 10.57
C LEU A 12 2.94 -4.59 11.94
N ILE A 13 3.55 -3.97 12.95
CA ILE A 13 3.55 -4.52 14.31
C ILE A 13 2.13 -4.68 14.83
N LYS A 14 1.27 -3.66 14.67
CA LYS A 14 -0.11 -3.71 15.13
C LYS A 14 -0.89 -4.88 14.51
N GLN A 15 -0.67 -5.15 13.23
CA GLN A 15 -1.34 -6.25 12.52
C GLN A 15 -0.81 -7.62 12.94
N LEU A 16 0.48 -7.72 13.30
CA LEU A 16 1.14 -8.97 13.67
C LEU A 16 1.15 -9.22 15.19
N ALA A 17 0.76 -8.26 16.02
CA ALA A 17 0.88 -8.35 17.47
C ALA A 17 -0.16 -9.28 18.12
N CYS A 18 -1.21 -9.67 17.39
CA CYS A 18 -2.27 -10.54 17.88
C CYS A 18 -2.41 -11.77 16.99
N PRO A 19 -2.71 -12.95 17.54
CA PRO A 19 -3.10 -14.11 16.73
C PRO A 19 -4.35 -13.79 15.90
N PRO A 20 -4.50 -14.40 14.72
CA PRO A 20 -5.73 -14.32 13.96
C PRO A 20 -6.91 -14.85 14.82
N ASN A 21 -7.97 -14.06 14.92
CA ASN A 21 -9.22 -14.40 15.66
C ASN A 21 -9.11 -14.47 17.19
N GLU A 22 -8.02 -14.01 17.78
CA GLU A 22 -7.87 -13.92 19.24
C GLU A 22 -7.68 -12.47 19.68
N ALA A 23 -8.26 -12.12 20.85
CA ALA A 23 -8.10 -10.79 21.46
C ALA A 23 -6.90 -10.73 22.43
N VAL A 24 -5.86 -11.53 22.15
CA VAL A 24 -4.67 -11.64 23.01
C VAL A 24 -3.46 -11.09 22.26
N ILE A 25 -2.70 -10.23 22.92
CA ILE A 25 -1.46 -9.67 22.37
C ILE A 25 -0.30 -10.61 22.70
N TYR A 26 0.56 -10.91 21.74
CA TYR A 26 1.78 -11.68 21.96
C TYR A 26 2.65 -11.02 23.02
N THR A 27 3.25 -11.84 23.87
CA THR A 27 4.02 -11.41 25.04
C THR A 27 5.17 -10.47 24.68
N GLU A 28 5.85 -10.70 23.55
CA GLU A 28 6.97 -9.89 23.07
C GLU A 28 6.53 -8.49 22.66
N ALA A 29 5.35 -8.38 22.03
CA ALA A 29 4.77 -7.08 21.68
C ALA A 29 4.40 -6.30 22.95
N LEU A 30 3.79 -6.97 23.93
CA LEU A 30 3.43 -6.38 25.22
C LEU A 30 4.68 -5.93 26.01
N GLN A 31 5.72 -6.76 26.06
CA GLN A 31 6.98 -6.43 26.72
C GLN A 31 7.67 -5.22 26.07
N ALA A 32 7.73 -5.20 24.74
CA ALA A 32 8.30 -4.07 23.99
C ALA A 32 7.53 -2.77 24.30
N TYR A 33 6.21 -2.81 24.29
CA TYR A 33 5.37 -1.68 24.64
C TYR A 33 5.59 -1.19 26.08
N ASN A 34 5.59 -2.11 27.06
CA ASN A 34 5.74 -1.79 28.48
C ASN A 34 7.15 -1.22 28.78
N LYS A 35 8.18 -1.66 28.07
CA LYS A 35 9.53 -1.14 28.21
C LYS A 35 9.62 0.34 27.84
N GLU A 36 9.00 0.73 26.73
CA GLU A 36 8.93 2.12 26.27
C GLU A 36 8.08 3.01 27.21
N GLN A 37 7.04 2.45 27.82
CA GLN A 37 6.19 3.18 28.80
C GLN A 37 6.91 3.53 30.10
N LYS A 38 7.92 2.75 30.49
CA LYS A 38 8.69 2.96 31.73
C LYS A 38 9.76 4.04 31.60
N ASP A 39 10.10 4.46 30.40
CA ASP A 39 11.05 5.55 30.16
C ASP A 39 10.31 6.89 30.08
N PRO A 40 10.46 7.78 31.10
CA PRO A 40 9.77 9.08 31.12
C PRO A 40 10.19 10.00 29.93
N SER A 41 11.33 9.71 29.31
CA SER A 41 11.86 10.44 28.16
C SER A 41 11.44 9.83 26.82
N ALA A 42 10.90 8.60 26.84
CA ALA A 42 10.49 7.90 25.64
C ALA A 42 9.27 8.58 24.99
N ARG A 43 9.31 8.69 23.69
CA ARG A 43 8.11 9.01 22.91
C ARG A 43 7.13 7.84 23.09
N LYS A 44 5.83 8.14 23.19
CA LYS A 44 4.74 7.14 23.41
C LYS A 44 4.66 5.99 22.40
N ASN A 45 5.57 5.90 21.43
CA ASN A 45 5.60 4.92 20.37
C ASN A 45 6.96 4.25 20.27
N LEU A 46 6.98 2.95 19.98
CA LEU A 46 8.19 2.16 19.70
C LEU A 46 9.06 2.83 18.63
N PRO A 47 10.36 3.07 18.88
CA PRO A 47 11.25 3.65 17.87
C PRO A 47 11.46 2.67 16.69
N PRO A 48 11.81 3.18 15.48
CA PRO A 48 11.99 2.33 14.29
C PRO A 48 12.93 1.14 14.50
N ASP A 49 14.02 1.31 15.23
CA ASP A 49 14.98 0.24 15.49
C ASP A 49 14.42 -0.87 16.39
N ALA A 50 13.55 -0.50 17.34
CA ALA A 50 12.83 -1.48 18.15
C ALA A 50 11.77 -2.21 17.31
N CYS A 51 11.09 -1.50 16.40
CA CYS A 51 10.17 -2.11 15.44
C CYS A 51 10.87 -3.17 14.57
N LEU A 52 12.03 -2.85 14.03
CA LEU A 52 12.83 -3.77 13.18
C LEU A 52 13.37 -5.00 13.92
N LYS A 53 13.54 -4.91 15.23
CA LYS A 53 13.91 -6.06 16.07
C LYS A 53 12.68 -6.92 16.39
N LEU A 54 11.53 -6.30 16.61
CA LEU A 54 10.31 -6.98 17.01
C LEU A 54 9.61 -7.69 15.84
N LEU A 55 9.59 -7.09 14.66
CA LEU A 55 8.89 -7.64 13.49
C LEU A 55 9.30 -9.07 13.13
N PRO A 56 10.59 -9.44 13.03
CA PRO A 56 10.99 -10.82 12.77
C PRO A 56 10.58 -11.79 13.86
N ILE A 57 10.44 -11.34 15.10
CA ILE A 57 9.98 -12.15 16.24
C ILE A 57 8.50 -12.44 16.10
N LEU A 58 7.68 -11.41 15.83
CA LEU A 58 6.24 -11.57 15.65
C LEU A 58 5.91 -12.44 14.44
N LEU A 59 6.68 -12.34 13.38
CA LEU A 59 6.49 -13.16 12.18
C LEU A 59 6.69 -14.66 12.44
N GLN A 60 7.45 -15.05 13.46
CA GLN A 60 7.64 -16.48 13.81
C GLN A 60 6.37 -17.15 14.35
N TYR A 61 5.38 -16.37 14.78
CA TYR A 61 4.08 -16.90 15.21
C TYR A 61 3.15 -17.25 14.04
N HIS A 62 3.57 -16.97 12.81
CA HIS A 62 2.79 -17.23 11.60
C HIS A 62 3.50 -18.27 10.73
N GLU A 63 2.73 -19.19 10.13
CA GLU A 63 3.26 -20.19 9.19
C GLU A 63 3.78 -19.54 7.90
N ASN A 64 3.13 -18.48 7.46
CA ASN A 64 3.51 -17.64 6.32
C ASN A 64 2.95 -16.22 6.51
N ALA A 65 3.53 -15.26 5.84
CA ALA A 65 3.07 -13.88 5.87
C ALA A 65 3.06 -13.25 4.47
N VAL A 66 2.11 -12.39 4.23
CA VAL A 66 2.06 -11.55 3.02
C VAL A 66 2.07 -10.10 3.46
N ILE A 67 3.09 -9.36 3.04
CA ILE A 67 3.22 -7.93 3.30
C ILE A 67 2.80 -7.19 2.03
N VAL A 68 1.79 -6.33 2.13
CA VAL A 68 1.33 -5.48 1.03
C VAL A 68 1.64 -4.03 1.37
N ILE A 69 2.37 -3.36 0.49
CA ILE A 69 2.65 -1.92 0.57
C ILE A 69 2.08 -1.31 -0.71
N ASP A 70 1.01 -0.56 -0.55
CA ASP A 70 0.33 0.11 -1.66
C ASP A 70 0.80 1.55 -1.79
N ALA A 71 0.92 2.03 -3.03
CA ALA A 71 1.30 3.40 -3.37
C ALA A 71 2.60 3.88 -2.69
N LEU A 72 3.67 3.09 -2.78
CA LEU A 72 4.95 3.43 -2.12
C LEU A 72 5.53 4.78 -2.59
N ASP A 73 5.22 5.22 -3.81
CA ASP A 73 5.61 6.52 -4.38
C ASP A 73 5.00 7.73 -3.68
N GLU A 74 3.93 7.57 -2.90
CA GLU A 74 3.35 8.66 -2.10
C GLU A 74 4.20 9.01 -0.88
N CYS A 75 5.13 8.16 -0.51
CA CYS A 75 6.13 8.46 0.51
C CYS A 75 7.22 9.41 -0.03
N SER A 76 7.90 10.15 0.87
CA SER A 76 9.09 10.91 0.45
C SER A 76 10.18 9.96 -0.06
N LYS A 77 11.01 10.41 -1.00
CA LYS A 77 12.12 9.61 -1.57
C LYS A 77 13.00 8.98 -0.50
N GLU A 78 13.36 9.74 0.52
CA GLU A 78 14.15 9.25 1.65
C GLU A 78 13.41 8.15 2.43
N SER A 79 12.09 8.32 2.65
CA SER A 79 11.26 7.30 3.31
C SER A 79 11.12 6.04 2.47
N CYS A 80 10.91 6.14 1.16
CA CYS A 80 10.85 5.00 0.24
C CYS A 80 12.12 4.16 0.34
N SER A 81 13.28 4.80 0.24
CA SER A 81 14.58 4.15 0.32
C SER A 81 14.77 3.38 1.64
N LEU A 82 14.38 3.99 2.76
CA LEU A 82 14.46 3.37 4.08
C LEU A 82 13.46 2.22 4.25
N ILE A 83 12.22 2.39 3.80
CA ILE A 83 11.17 1.37 3.86
C ILE A 83 11.60 0.12 3.08
N LEU A 84 12.12 0.28 1.87
CA LEU A 84 12.62 -0.83 1.07
C LEU A 84 13.81 -1.53 1.74
N SER A 85 14.74 -0.78 2.30
CA SER A 85 15.87 -1.34 3.06
C SER A 85 15.40 -2.14 4.28
N ASP A 86 14.44 -1.60 5.02
CA ASP A 86 13.86 -2.25 6.19
C ASP A 86 13.13 -3.54 5.80
N LEU A 87 12.31 -3.49 4.73
CA LEU A 87 11.60 -4.65 4.23
C LEU A 87 12.58 -5.77 3.83
N LEU A 88 13.60 -5.45 3.06
CA LEU A 88 14.65 -6.41 2.67
C LEU A 88 15.37 -7.00 3.90
N SER A 89 15.61 -6.19 4.93
CA SER A 89 16.19 -6.66 6.19
C SER A 89 15.26 -7.62 6.94
N ILE A 90 13.94 -7.33 6.96
CA ILE A 90 12.92 -8.20 7.57
C ILE A 90 12.85 -9.52 6.82
N LEU A 91 12.78 -9.48 5.48
CA LEU A 91 12.75 -10.68 4.62
C LEU A 91 13.96 -11.59 4.86
N LYS A 92 15.16 -11.02 5.03
CA LYS A 92 16.39 -11.78 5.29
C LYS A 92 16.47 -12.37 6.69
N LYS A 93 15.90 -11.69 7.69
CA LYS A 93 16.00 -12.09 9.11
C LYS A 93 14.87 -13.00 9.56
N SER A 94 13.74 -12.98 8.87
CA SER A 94 12.59 -13.79 9.22
C SER A 94 12.84 -15.26 8.91
N LYS A 95 12.42 -16.13 9.83
CA LYS A 95 12.37 -17.59 9.60
C LYS A 95 11.05 -18.01 8.95
N CYS A 96 10.03 -17.18 9.05
CA CYS A 96 8.74 -17.35 8.40
C CYS A 96 8.88 -17.06 6.90
N PRO A 97 8.32 -17.87 5.99
CA PRO A 97 8.20 -17.53 4.57
C PRO A 97 7.36 -16.27 4.38
N ILE A 98 7.96 -15.24 3.76
CA ILE A 98 7.30 -13.96 3.51
C ILE A 98 7.21 -13.71 2.02
N LYS A 99 6.02 -13.33 1.55
CA LYS A 99 5.80 -12.73 0.24
C LYS A 99 5.57 -11.23 0.43
N ALA A 100 6.16 -10.40 -0.43
CA ALA A 100 5.92 -8.96 -0.44
C ALA A 100 5.33 -8.56 -1.79
N LEU A 101 4.25 -7.78 -1.74
CA LEU A 101 3.66 -7.10 -2.89
C LEU A 101 3.81 -5.60 -2.67
N ILE A 102 4.40 -4.91 -3.62
CA ILE A 102 4.59 -3.46 -3.58
C ILE A 102 3.98 -2.87 -4.82
N SER A 103 3.06 -1.93 -4.67
CA SER A 103 2.58 -1.11 -5.78
C SER A 103 3.21 0.29 -5.72
N SER A 104 3.43 0.87 -6.89
CA SER A 104 4.00 2.21 -7.03
C SER A 104 3.75 2.72 -8.44
N ARG A 105 3.65 4.02 -8.61
CA ARG A 105 3.83 4.63 -9.92
C ARG A 105 5.27 4.40 -10.40
N HIS A 106 5.49 4.58 -11.68
CA HIS A 106 6.82 4.48 -12.28
C HIS A 106 7.83 5.39 -11.58
N SER A 107 8.88 4.79 -11.01
CA SER A 107 9.94 5.47 -10.27
C SER A 107 11.25 4.72 -10.43
N LEU A 108 12.22 5.36 -11.07
CA LEU A 108 13.55 4.78 -11.31
C LEU A 108 14.21 4.31 -10.00
N GLU A 109 14.04 5.05 -8.91
CA GLU A 109 14.65 4.70 -7.63
C GLU A 109 14.08 3.40 -7.04
N ILE A 110 12.76 3.19 -7.18
CA ILE A 110 12.08 1.97 -6.71
C ILE A 110 12.45 0.80 -7.61
N GLU A 111 12.46 1.01 -8.92
CA GLU A 111 12.81 0.00 -9.92
C GLU A 111 14.25 -0.49 -9.75
N ASP A 112 15.22 0.40 -9.61
CA ASP A 112 16.63 0.06 -9.39
C ASP A 112 16.81 -0.82 -8.14
N ARG A 113 16.07 -0.53 -7.07
CA ARG A 113 16.17 -1.30 -5.82
C ARG A 113 15.48 -2.66 -5.90
N LEU A 114 14.47 -2.79 -6.73
CA LEU A 114 13.68 -4.00 -6.90
C LEU A 114 13.99 -4.75 -8.19
N CYS A 115 15.00 -4.35 -8.96
CA CYS A 115 15.37 -4.93 -10.26
C CYS A 115 15.65 -6.44 -10.21
N ASN A 116 16.08 -6.98 -9.06
CA ASN A 116 16.33 -8.42 -8.87
C ASN A 116 15.10 -9.22 -8.42
N PHE A 117 13.93 -8.59 -8.33
CA PHE A 117 12.67 -9.23 -7.95
C PHE A 117 11.70 -9.26 -9.14
N PRO A 118 10.74 -10.21 -9.15
CA PRO A 118 9.68 -10.21 -10.15
C PRO A 118 8.97 -8.86 -10.17
N ASN A 119 8.83 -8.31 -11.37
CA ASN A 119 8.23 -7.00 -11.59
C ASN A 119 7.14 -7.10 -12.68
N VAL A 120 6.03 -6.40 -12.49
CA VAL A 120 4.92 -6.30 -13.44
C VAL A 120 4.65 -4.83 -13.69
N SER A 121 4.84 -4.39 -14.93
CA SER A 121 4.45 -3.05 -15.37
C SER A 121 3.00 -3.08 -15.86
N ILE A 122 2.17 -2.18 -15.35
CA ILE A 122 0.80 -1.96 -15.82
C ILE A 122 0.82 -0.70 -16.67
N GLU A 123 0.53 -0.86 -17.97
CA GLU A 123 0.49 0.25 -18.90
C GLU A 123 -0.97 0.68 -19.18
N ALA A 124 -1.13 1.90 -19.70
CA ALA A 124 -2.44 2.46 -20.05
C ALA A 124 -3.27 1.54 -20.96
N ARG A 125 -2.60 0.80 -21.85
CA ARG A 125 -3.25 -0.15 -22.77
C ARG A 125 -3.83 -1.39 -22.07
N ASP A 126 -3.29 -1.76 -20.92
CA ASP A 126 -3.66 -3.01 -20.22
C ASP A 126 -5.05 -2.89 -19.56
N ASN A 127 -5.48 -1.67 -19.27
CA ASN A 127 -6.79 -1.39 -18.68
C ASN A 127 -7.72 -0.53 -19.59
N ALA A 128 -7.35 -0.37 -20.86
CA ALA A 128 -8.12 0.48 -21.79
C ALA A 128 -9.57 0.01 -21.96
N GLU A 129 -9.80 -1.31 -22.06
CA GLU A 129 -11.14 -1.89 -22.18
C GLU A 129 -11.97 -1.69 -20.90
N ASP A 130 -11.36 -1.85 -19.74
CA ASP A 130 -12.01 -1.63 -18.45
C ASP A 130 -12.42 -0.16 -18.28
N ILE A 131 -11.54 0.77 -18.67
CA ILE A 131 -11.83 2.22 -18.68
C ILE A 131 -12.98 2.54 -19.63
N GLU A 132 -12.97 1.98 -20.84
CA GLU A 132 -14.05 2.18 -21.81
C GLU A 132 -15.39 1.71 -21.27
N ASN A 133 -15.44 0.50 -20.71
CA ASN A 133 -16.65 -0.08 -20.13
C ASN A 133 -17.13 0.72 -18.92
N TYR A 134 -16.23 1.16 -18.04
CA TYR A 134 -16.56 2.00 -16.90
C TYR A 134 -17.15 3.34 -17.33
N VAL A 135 -16.48 4.04 -18.28
CA VAL A 135 -16.94 5.35 -18.78
C VAL A 135 -18.33 5.24 -19.40
N LYS A 136 -18.56 4.23 -20.24
CA LYS A 136 -19.88 4.01 -20.87
C LYS A 136 -20.97 3.74 -19.84
N THR A 137 -20.70 2.88 -18.88
CA THR A 137 -21.65 2.49 -17.84
C THR A 137 -21.99 3.68 -16.93
N GLU A 138 -20.96 4.37 -16.43
CA GLU A 138 -21.15 5.50 -15.51
C GLU A 138 -21.83 6.69 -16.21
N LEU A 139 -21.47 6.97 -17.45
CA LEU A 139 -22.12 8.02 -18.23
C LEU A 139 -23.60 7.71 -18.46
N THR A 140 -23.94 6.47 -18.82
CA THR A 140 -25.34 6.02 -18.97
C THR A 140 -26.11 6.21 -17.67
N ARG A 141 -25.58 5.71 -16.56
CA ARG A 141 -26.19 5.84 -15.24
C ARG A 141 -26.48 7.29 -14.86
N ARG A 142 -25.51 8.18 -15.06
CA ARG A 142 -25.66 9.60 -14.72
C ARG A 142 -26.69 10.33 -15.61
N ILE A 143 -26.79 9.94 -16.88
CA ILE A 143 -27.79 10.49 -17.79
C ILE A 143 -29.20 10.04 -17.38
N GLU A 144 -29.38 8.74 -17.13
CA GLU A 144 -30.67 8.16 -16.70
C GLU A 144 -31.17 8.75 -15.39
N ASN A 145 -30.27 8.92 -14.43
CA ASN A 145 -30.55 9.55 -13.13
C ASN A 145 -30.74 11.08 -13.22
N ARG A 146 -30.60 11.67 -14.41
CA ARG A 146 -30.66 13.12 -14.64
C ARG A 146 -29.59 13.94 -13.89
N GLU A 147 -28.53 13.30 -13.44
CA GLU A 147 -27.39 13.93 -12.78
C GLU A 147 -26.54 14.72 -13.79
N LEU A 148 -26.47 14.25 -15.03
CA LEU A 148 -25.76 14.92 -16.12
C LEU A 148 -26.74 15.52 -17.13
N LEU A 149 -26.59 16.82 -17.42
CA LEU A 149 -27.39 17.58 -18.40
C LEU A 149 -28.90 17.37 -18.26
N ARG A 150 -29.41 17.11 -17.07
CA ARG A 150 -30.81 16.79 -16.76
C ARG A 150 -31.38 15.63 -17.60
N GLY A 151 -30.53 14.69 -18.00
CA GLY A 151 -30.89 13.55 -18.83
C GLY A 151 -31.11 13.88 -20.31
N ARG A 152 -30.79 15.09 -20.76
CA ARG A 152 -30.99 15.54 -22.16
C ARG A 152 -29.62 15.69 -22.82
N ILE A 153 -29.20 14.67 -23.55
CA ILE A 153 -27.93 14.68 -24.27
C ILE A 153 -28.13 14.18 -25.70
N SER A 154 -27.50 14.84 -26.66
CA SER A 154 -27.49 14.34 -28.03
C SER A 154 -26.49 13.20 -28.16
N VAL A 155 -26.74 12.28 -29.10
CA VAL A 155 -25.84 11.16 -29.39
C VAL A 155 -24.40 11.64 -29.67
N LYS A 156 -24.30 12.71 -30.47
CA LYS A 156 -22.99 13.30 -30.82
C LYS A 156 -22.24 13.85 -29.61
N LEU A 157 -22.95 14.50 -28.67
CA LEU A 157 -22.30 15.03 -27.46
C LEU A 157 -21.91 13.91 -26.53
N ARG A 158 -22.72 12.86 -26.39
CA ARG A 158 -22.39 11.66 -25.61
C ARG A 158 -21.12 11.01 -26.13
N GLN A 159 -21.03 10.73 -27.42
CA GLN A 159 -19.82 10.16 -28.03
C GLN A 159 -18.58 11.03 -27.78
N ARG A 160 -18.73 12.35 -27.90
CA ARG A 160 -17.61 13.26 -27.66
C ARG A 160 -17.13 13.24 -26.21
N ILE A 161 -18.05 13.10 -25.23
CA ILE A 161 -17.69 12.97 -23.81
C ILE A 161 -16.97 11.65 -23.58
N GLU A 162 -17.47 10.54 -24.14
CA GLU A 162 -16.85 9.22 -24.03
C GLU A 162 -15.40 9.26 -24.58
N GLU A 163 -15.19 9.78 -25.79
CA GLU A 163 -13.87 9.92 -26.41
C GLU A 163 -12.88 10.75 -25.57
N VAL A 164 -13.35 11.88 -25.04
CA VAL A 164 -12.49 12.75 -24.21
C VAL A 164 -12.12 12.09 -22.90
N LEU A 165 -13.09 11.48 -22.21
CA LEU A 165 -12.82 10.81 -20.94
C LEU A 165 -11.88 9.61 -21.09
N GLN A 166 -12.06 8.80 -22.15
CA GLN A 166 -11.18 7.66 -22.43
C GLN A 166 -9.75 8.14 -22.76
N ARG A 167 -9.64 9.17 -23.61
CA ARG A 167 -8.32 9.73 -23.97
C ARG A 167 -7.60 10.32 -22.76
N ASP A 168 -8.32 11.07 -21.93
CA ASP A 168 -7.71 11.83 -20.83
C ASP A 168 -7.51 10.96 -19.57
N ALA A 169 -8.11 9.77 -19.50
CA ALA A 169 -7.85 8.78 -18.45
C ALA A 169 -6.40 8.28 -18.45
N ASN A 170 -5.70 8.29 -19.61
CA ASN A 170 -4.27 7.96 -19.75
C ASN A 170 -3.85 6.70 -18.96
N GLY A 171 -4.75 5.72 -18.81
CA GLY A 171 -4.44 4.48 -18.11
C GLY A 171 -4.36 4.61 -16.59
N MET A 172 -5.12 5.51 -16.01
CA MET A 172 -5.28 5.56 -14.55
C MET A 172 -5.71 4.24 -13.96
#